data_f365aa4eedffc1d91f561b1a8cc59a38
#
_entry.id   f365aa4eedffc1d91f561b1a8cc59a38
#
_cell.length_a   1.000
_cell.length_b   1.000
_cell.length_c   1.000
_cell.angle_alpha   90.00
_cell.angle_beta   90.00
_cell.angle_gamma   90.00
#
_symmetry.space_group_name_H-M   'P 1'
#
loop_
_entity.id
_entity.type
_entity.pdbx_description
1 polymer ?
#
loop_
_entity_poly.entity_id
_entity_poly.type
_entity_poly.pdbx_seq_one_letter_code
_entity_poly.pdbx_strand_id
1 'polypeptide(L)'
;MNGDYKNWSIVRTIIVYGKGNNLSRSNLIVWAKESLENSVEMKIIDDQYRAPTFVDDLANACIEVVLKGRTGVFNISGPITISIYEIVEKIAAHFNYSMSKVSRISSKELDQPAKRPPKTGFNLAKAKKDLNYSPRTIEESLDLIFR
;
A
#
# COMPACT_ATOMS: atom_id res chain seq x y z
N MET A 1 33.20 -16.51 -5.85
CA MET A 1 32.18 -17.46 -5.34
C MET A 1 31.00 -17.42 -6.26
N ASN A 2 30.92 -18.28 -7.26
CA ASN A 2 29.76 -18.41 -8.15
C ASN A 2 28.79 -19.40 -7.49
N GLY A 3 28.05 -18.91 -6.49
CA GLY A 3 26.96 -19.67 -5.91
C GLY A 3 25.74 -19.52 -6.80
N ASP A 4 25.51 -20.46 -7.70
CA ASP A 4 24.22 -20.64 -8.37
C ASP A 4 23.17 -21.01 -7.31
N TYR A 5 22.64 -19.99 -6.62
CA TYR A 5 21.50 -20.17 -5.75
C TYR A 5 20.28 -20.52 -6.60
N LYS A 6 20.05 -21.81 -6.82
CA LYS A 6 18.91 -22.32 -7.61
C LYS A 6 17.55 -22.09 -6.91
N ASN A 7 17.57 -21.86 -5.58
CA ASN A 7 16.38 -21.73 -4.75
C ASN A 7 16.29 -20.32 -4.14
N TRP A 8 15.90 -19.34 -4.95
CA TRP A 8 15.69 -17.98 -4.47
C TRP A 8 14.26 -17.49 -4.78
N SER A 9 13.78 -16.54 -4.00
CA SER A 9 12.53 -15.86 -4.23
C SER A 9 12.68 -14.37 -3.98
N ILE A 10 12.05 -13.57 -4.82
CA ILE A 10 11.93 -12.13 -4.66
C ILE A 10 10.46 -11.78 -4.53
N VAL A 11 10.08 -11.19 -3.42
CA VAL A 11 8.76 -10.62 -3.22
C VAL A 11 8.84 -9.11 -3.50
N ARG A 12 8.11 -8.66 -4.53
CA ARG A 12 8.02 -7.25 -4.93
C ARG A 12 6.73 -6.66 -4.40
N THR A 13 6.78 -5.47 -3.82
CA THR A 13 5.61 -4.81 -3.25
C THR A 13 5.53 -3.33 -3.61
N ILE A 14 4.39 -2.69 -3.33
CA ILE A 14 4.11 -1.27 -3.60
C ILE A 14 3.52 -0.67 -2.32
N ILE A 15 4.06 0.47 -1.87
CA ILE A 15 3.57 1.28 -0.73
C ILE A 15 2.99 0.41 0.40
N VAL A 16 3.88 -0.10 1.23
CA VAL A 16 3.45 -0.91 2.39
C VAL A 16 2.88 -0.01 3.48
N TYR A 17 1.75 -0.41 4.04
CA TYR A 17 1.10 0.28 5.15
C TYR A 17 0.63 -0.71 6.24
N GLY A 18 0.47 -0.22 7.44
CA GLY A 18 0.04 -0.98 8.61
C GLY A 18 0.44 -0.28 9.89
N LYS A 19 0.13 -0.87 11.04
CA LYS A 19 0.56 -0.39 12.34
C LYS A 19 1.87 -1.08 12.73
N GLY A 20 2.83 -0.32 13.21
CA GLY A 20 4.08 -0.84 13.75
C GLY A 20 4.46 -0.13 15.04
N ASN A 21 5.11 -0.84 15.95
CA ASN A 21 5.63 -0.25 17.16
C ASN A 21 6.90 0.56 16.85
N ASN A 22 6.96 1.81 17.31
CA ASN A 22 8.13 2.68 17.17
C ASN A 22 8.55 2.99 15.73
N LEU A 23 7.60 3.15 14.79
CA LEU A 23 7.93 3.64 13.45
C LEU A 23 8.46 5.07 13.55
N SER A 24 9.66 5.31 13.03
CA SER A 24 10.27 6.65 12.98
C SER A 24 9.54 7.61 12.03
N ARG A 25 8.67 7.06 11.16
CA ARG A 25 7.78 7.80 10.25
C ARG A 25 6.45 7.09 10.15
N SER A 26 5.35 7.84 10.23
CA SER A 26 4.03 7.31 9.90
C SER A 26 3.95 6.96 8.41
N ASN A 27 3.24 5.89 8.08
CA ASN A 27 2.91 5.60 6.70
C ASN A 27 1.69 6.42 6.24
N LEU A 28 1.42 6.41 4.92
CA LEU A 28 0.34 7.19 4.30
C LEU A 28 -1.01 7.04 5.02
N ILE A 29 -1.38 5.82 5.41
CA ILE A 29 -2.70 5.52 6.01
C ILE A 29 -2.79 6.11 7.42
N VAL A 30 -1.78 5.89 8.25
CA VAL A 30 -1.73 6.43 9.63
C VAL A 30 -1.71 7.96 9.60
N TRP A 31 -0.83 8.53 8.77
CA TRP A 31 -0.73 9.98 8.60
C TRP A 31 -2.05 10.60 8.15
N ALA A 32 -2.72 10.02 7.15
CA ALA A 32 -3.97 10.55 6.62
C ALA A 32 -5.09 10.47 7.67
N LYS A 33 -5.20 9.36 8.40
CA LYS A 33 -6.18 9.20 9.49
C LYS A 33 -5.96 10.26 10.57
N GLU A 34 -4.75 10.44 11.07
CA GLU A 34 -4.42 11.42 12.10
C GLU A 34 -4.68 12.86 11.62
N SER A 35 -4.34 13.17 10.36
CA SER A 35 -4.57 14.50 9.77
C SER A 35 -6.06 14.81 9.63
N LEU A 36 -6.87 13.85 9.19
CA LEU A 36 -8.33 13.98 9.08
C LEU A 36 -8.96 14.18 10.46
N GLU A 37 -8.61 13.34 11.42
CA GLU A 37 -9.11 13.39 12.81
C GLU A 37 -8.85 14.75 13.46
N ASN A 38 -7.67 15.32 13.24
CA ASN A 38 -7.27 16.61 13.78
C ASN A 38 -7.67 17.80 12.87
N SER A 39 -8.42 17.56 11.80
CA SER A 39 -8.84 18.58 10.83
C SER A 39 -7.68 19.43 10.29
N VAL A 40 -6.54 18.80 10.03
CA VAL A 40 -5.38 19.44 9.44
C VAL A 40 -5.64 19.71 7.95
N GLU A 41 -5.22 20.86 7.45
CA GLU A 41 -5.31 21.18 6.02
C GLU A 41 -4.35 20.28 5.23
N MET A 42 -4.87 19.59 4.20
CA MET A 42 -4.11 18.66 3.37
C MET A 42 -4.25 19.00 1.89
N LYS A 43 -3.12 18.99 1.17
CA LYS A 43 -3.06 19.05 -0.30
C LYS A 43 -2.66 17.69 -0.83
N ILE A 44 -3.57 16.99 -1.47
CA ILE A 44 -3.41 15.59 -1.86
C ILE A 44 -3.43 15.45 -3.38
N ILE A 45 -2.42 14.77 -3.93
CA ILE A 45 -2.32 14.49 -5.36
C ILE A 45 -3.40 13.48 -5.80
N ASP A 46 -4.07 13.78 -6.91
CA ASP A 46 -5.13 12.93 -7.49
C ASP A 46 -4.75 12.24 -8.80
N ASP A 47 -3.58 12.59 -9.38
CA ASP A 47 -3.07 12.09 -10.66
C ASP A 47 -1.99 10.99 -10.53
N GLN A 48 -1.74 10.50 -9.32
CA GLN A 48 -0.86 9.35 -9.07
C GLN A 48 -1.63 8.19 -8.46
N TYR A 49 -1.62 7.05 -9.18
CA TYR A 49 -2.36 5.84 -8.82
C TYR A 49 -1.42 4.75 -8.31
N ARG A 50 -1.78 4.11 -7.22
CA ARG A 50 -0.98 3.08 -6.53
C ARG A 50 -1.88 1.94 -6.07
N ALA A 51 -1.29 0.76 -5.87
CA ALA A 51 -1.94 -0.38 -5.23
C ALA A 51 -1.30 -0.63 -3.85
N PRO A 52 -1.72 0.09 -2.78
CA PRO A 52 -1.11 -0.03 -1.46
C PRO A 52 -1.22 -1.44 -0.92
N THR A 53 -0.19 -1.91 -0.23
CA THR A 53 -0.08 -3.27 0.31
C THR A 53 -0.22 -3.26 1.82
N PHE A 54 -1.18 -3.99 2.35
CA PHE A 54 -1.29 -4.19 3.79
C PHE A 54 -0.14 -5.08 4.29
N VAL A 55 0.52 -4.67 5.38
CA VAL A 55 1.74 -5.31 5.87
C VAL A 55 1.54 -6.77 6.24
N ASP A 56 0.39 -7.12 6.84
CA ASP A 56 0.10 -8.51 7.23
C ASP A 56 -0.13 -9.40 6.01
N ASP A 57 -0.75 -8.88 4.93
CA ASP A 57 -0.90 -9.61 3.68
C ASP A 57 0.46 -9.87 3.02
N LEU A 58 1.37 -8.89 3.08
CA LEU A 58 2.74 -9.05 2.60
C LEU A 58 3.49 -10.10 3.42
N ALA A 59 3.40 -10.04 4.75
CA ALA A 59 4.05 -10.98 5.65
C ALA A 59 3.54 -12.41 5.42
N ASN A 60 2.22 -12.59 5.31
CA ASN A 60 1.61 -13.87 5.01
C ASN A 60 2.06 -14.41 3.64
N ALA A 61 2.15 -13.55 2.61
CA ALA A 61 2.66 -13.97 1.31
C ALA A 61 4.13 -14.43 1.38
N CYS A 62 4.98 -13.77 2.16
CA CYS A 62 6.37 -14.19 2.38
C CYS A 62 6.43 -15.55 3.09
N ILE A 63 5.61 -15.78 4.10
CA ILE A 63 5.50 -17.06 4.81
C ILE A 63 5.07 -18.17 3.83
N GLU A 64 4.05 -17.91 3.01
CA GLU A 64 3.56 -18.87 2.01
C GLU A 64 4.62 -19.24 0.95
N VAL A 65 5.43 -18.27 0.52
CA VAL A 65 6.57 -18.53 -0.38
C VAL A 65 7.51 -19.58 0.23
N VAL A 66 7.86 -19.40 1.51
CA VAL A 66 8.77 -20.31 2.23
C VAL A 66 8.13 -21.67 2.47
N LEU A 67 6.92 -21.71 3.04
CA LEU A 67 6.23 -22.95 3.40
C LEU A 67 5.93 -23.84 2.17
N LYS A 68 5.63 -23.21 1.02
CA LYS A 68 5.37 -23.94 -0.23
C LYS A 68 6.63 -24.19 -1.08
N GLY A 69 7.80 -23.80 -0.61
CA GLY A 69 9.06 -23.95 -1.35
C GLY A 69 9.03 -23.28 -2.73
N ARG A 70 8.30 -22.17 -2.87
CA ARG A 70 8.13 -21.48 -4.17
C ARG A 70 9.35 -20.65 -4.50
N THR A 71 9.77 -20.68 -5.77
CA THR A 71 10.94 -19.94 -6.27
C THR A 71 10.56 -18.89 -7.33
N GLY A 72 11.46 -17.93 -7.54
CA GLY A 72 11.32 -16.87 -8.54
C GLY A 72 10.66 -15.59 -8.00
N VAL A 73 10.09 -14.79 -8.89
CA VAL A 73 9.53 -13.46 -8.55
C VAL A 73 8.04 -13.54 -8.30
N PHE A 74 7.59 -12.97 -7.17
CA PHE A 74 6.20 -12.80 -6.79
C PHE A 74 5.88 -11.31 -6.61
N ASN A 75 4.85 -10.84 -7.29
CA ASN A 75 4.33 -9.49 -7.12
C ASN A 75 3.19 -9.53 -6.10
N ILE A 76 3.32 -8.75 -5.03
CA ILE A 76 2.38 -8.69 -3.91
C ILE A 76 1.96 -7.23 -3.72
N SER A 77 0.67 -6.95 -3.87
CA SER A 77 0.08 -5.62 -3.64
C SER A 77 -1.39 -5.71 -3.26
N GLY A 78 -1.97 -4.58 -2.90
CA GLY A 78 -3.42 -4.47 -2.70
C GLY A 78 -4.22 -4.84 -3.96
N PRO A 79 -5.54 -5.08 -3.81
CA PRO A 79 -6.38 -5.65 -4.88
C PRO A 79 -6.67 -4.66 -6.01
N ILE A 80 -6.64 -3.36 -5.72
CA ILE A 80 -7.01 -2.29 -6.67
C ILE A 80 -5.93 -1.22 -6.77
N THR A 81 -5.89 -0.56 -7.92
CA THR A 81 -5.04 0.62 -8.14
C THR A 81 -5.92 1.86 -8.10
N ILE A 82 -5.70 2.73 -7.12
CA ILE A 82 -6.46 3.95 -6.85
C ILE A 82 -5.54 5.15 -6.67
N SER A 83 -6.06 6.37 -6.78
CA SER A 83 -5.29 7.58 -6.54
C SER A 83 -4.96 7.76 -5.05
N ILE A 84 -3.96 8.58 -4.77
CA ILE A 84 -3.63 8.92 -3.36
C ILE A 84 -4.80 9.67 -2.72
N TYR A 85 -5.49 10.51 -3.50
CA TYR A 85 -6.69 11.22 -3.02
C TYR A 85 -7.83 10.23 -2.65
N GLU A 86 -8.13 9.25 -3.51
CA GLU A 86 -9.14 8.21 -3.22
C GLU A 86 -8.80 7.38 -1.97
N ILE A 87 -7.51 7.17 -1.66
CA ILE A 87 -7.11 6.53 -0.39
C ILE A 87 -7.58 7.37 0.80
N VAL A 88 -7.35 8.68 0.76
CA VAL A 88 -7.77 9.60 1.83
C VAL A 88 -9.30 9.66 1.94
N GLU A 89 -10.03 9.69 0.81
CA GLU A 89 -11.51 9.62 0.79
C GLU A 89 -12.03 8.34 1.47
N LYS A 90 -11.42 7.18 1.20
CA LYS A 90 -11.80 5.91 1.82
C LYS A 90 -11.59 5.92 3.33
N ILE A 91 -10.48 6.50 3.80
CA ILE A 91 -10.19 6.66 5.23
C ILE A 91 -11.22 7.59 5.88
N ALA A 92 -11.49 8.74 5.25
CA ALA A 92 -12.47 9.69 5.75
C ALA A 92 -13.88 9.07 5.85
N ALA A 93 -14.31 8.35 4.82
CA ALA A 93 -15.61 7.66 4.81
C ALA A 93 -15.68 6.58 5.90
N HIS A 94 -14.62 5.79 6.08
CA HIS A 94 -14.58 4.71 7.07
C HIS A 94 -14.74 5.20 8.51
N PHE A 95 -14.10 6.33 8.86
CA PHE A 95 -14.15 6.93 10.21
C PHE A 95 -15.16 8.07 10.34
N ASN A 96 -15.93 8.36 9.30
CA ASN A 96 -16.87 9.47 9.26
C ASN A 96 -16.21 10.86 9.51
N TYR A 97 -14.99 11.05 8.98
CA TYR A 97 -14.27 12.31 9.07
C TYR A 97 -14.64 13.26 7.91
N SER A 98 -14.54 14.57 8.17
CA SER A 98 -14.81 15.60 7.16
C SER A 98 -13.65 15.75 6.17
N MET A 99 -13.97 15.84 4.88
CA MET A 99 -13.02 16.16 3.80
C MET A 99 -12.91 17.68 3.51
N SER A 100 -13.54 18.54 4.29
CA SER A 100 -13.65 19.98 4.02
C SER A 100 -12.30 20.72 3.96
N LYS A 101 -11.27 20.17 4.60
CA LYS A 101 -9.90 20.71 4.60
C LYS A 101 -8.93 19.93 3.68
N VAL A 102 -9.46 19.04 2.85
CA VAL A 102 -8.66 18.27 1.91
C VAL A 102 -8.85 18.83 0.50
N SER A 103 -7.79 19.36 -0.10
CA SER A 103 -7.80 19.85 -1.48
C SER A 103 -7.05 18.94 -2.42
N ARG A 104 -7.54 18.82 -3.66
CA ARG A 104 -6.86 18.09 -4.75
C ARG A 104 -5.80 18.97 -5.37
N ILE A 105 -4.63 18.40 -5.62
CA ILE A 105 -3.56 19.04 -6.39
C ILE A 105 -3.02 18.09 -7.44
N SER A 106 -2.42 18.63 -8.50
CA SER A 106 -1.67 17.84 -9.48
C SER A 106 -0.26 17.54 -8.97
N SER A 107 0.29 16.40 -9.35
CA SER A 107 1.70 16.07 -9.08
C SER A 107 2.70 17.08 -9.68
N LYS A 108 2.28 17.87 -10.65
CA LYS A 108 3.07 18.97 -11.23
C LYS A 108 3.27 20.13 -10.26
N GLU A 109 2.40 20.27 -9.26
CA GLU A 109 2.48 21.30 -8.24
C GLU A 109 3.43 20.92 -7.09
N LEU A 110 3.90 19.66 -7.09
CA LEU A 110 4.89 19.18 -6.14
C LEU A 110 6.28 19.30 -6.75
N ASP A 111 7.16 20.01 -6.06
CA ASP A 111 8.58 20.06 -6.40
C ASP A 111 9.26 18.72 -6.03
N GLN A 112 9.05 17.71 -6.88
CA GLN A 112 9.63 16.37 -6.68
C GLN A 112 10.91 16.24 -7.52
N PRO A 113 12.05 15.86 -6.92
CA PRO A 113 13.32 15.73 -7.64
C PRO A 113 13.31 14.64 -8.72
N ALA A 114 12.36 13.70 -8.68
CA ALA A 114 12.21 12.65 -9.67
C ALA A 114 10.77 12.56 -10.20
N LYS A 115 10.64 12.44 -11.52
CA LYS A 115 9.36 12.20 -12.17
C LYS A 115 8.87 10.78 -11.85
N ARG A 116 7.80 10.66 -11.09
CA ARG A 116 7.19 9.37 -10.74
C ARG A 116 6.21 8.91 -11.81
N PRO A 117 6.13 7.59 -12.10
CA PRO A 117 5.09 7.06 -12.99
C PRO A 117 3.69 7.44 -12.47
N PRO A 118 2.76 7.85 -13.35
CA PRO A 118 1.41 8.22 -12.93
C PRO A 118 0.63 7.02 -12.35
N LYS A 119 0.88 5.81 -12.86
CA LYS A 119 0.19 4.60 -12.40
C LYS A 119 1.18 3.46 -12.16
N THR A 120 1.12 2.85 -10.97
CA THR A 120 1.85 1.63 -10.62
C THR A 120 0.92 0.62 -9.98
N GLY A 121 0.90 -0.58 -10.52
CA GLY A 121 0.14 -1.72 -10.03
C GLY A 121 0.80 -3.02 -10.49
N PHE A 122 0.36 -4.14 -9.94
CA PHE A 122 0.89 -5.46 -10.28
C PHE A 122 -0.19 -6.38 -10.82
N ASN A 123 0.22 -7.28 -11.71
CA ASN A 123 -0.56 -8.46 -12.00
C ASN A 123 -0.32 -9.49 -10.89
N LEU A 124 -1.38 -9.83 -10.14
CA LEU A 124 -1.35 -10.72 -8.99
C LEU A 124 -1.68 -12.19 -9.33
N ALA A 125 -1.89 -12.52 -10.60
CA ALA A 125 -2.35 -13.85 -11.02
C ALA A 125 -1.45 -14.99 -10.50
N LYS A 126 -0.11 -14.81 -10.59
CA LYS A 126 0.85 -15.79 -10.06
C LYS A 126 0.74 -15.94 -8.55
N ALA A 127 0.67 -14.84 -7.80
CA ALA A 127 0.56 -14.87 -6.35
C ALA A 127 -0.77 -15.53 -5.90
N LYS A 128 -1.87 -15.20 -6.56
CA LYS A 128 -3.17 -15.83 -6.29
C LYS A 128 -3.14 -17.34 -6.54
N LYS A 129 -2.55 -17.77 -7.67
CA LYS A 129 -2.47 -19.19 -8.04
C LYS A 129 -1.53 -19.98 -7.14
N ASP A 130 -0.32 -19.48 -6.91
CA ASP A 130 0.77 -20.26 -6.30
C ASP A 130 0.79 -20.14 -4.78
N LEU A 131 0.35 -19.00 -4.23
CA LEU A 131 0.39 -18.69 -2.80
C LEU A 131 -1.00 -18.64 -2.14
N ASN A 132 -2.10 -18.80 -2.90
CA ASN A 132 -3.47 -18.53 -2.44
C ASN A 132 -3.63 -17.08 -1.94
N TYR A 133 -2.87 -16.14 -2.54
CA TYR A 133 -2.86 -14.75 -2.12
C TYR A 133 -4.21 -14.08 -2.34
N SER A 134 -4.81 -13.57 -1.28
CA SER A 134 -6.08 -12.83 -1.30
C SER A 134 -5.89 -11.53 -0.53
N PRO A 135 -5.48 -10.44 -1.20
CA PRO A 135 -5.22 -9.16 -0.53
C PRO A 135 -6.51 -8.53 -0.01
N ARG A 136 -6.43 -7.97 1.19
CA ARG A 136 -7.50 -7.19 1.80
C ARG A 136 -7.67 -5.85 1.08
N THR A 137 -8.88 -5.33 1.12
CA THR A 137 -9.18 -3.94 0.75
C THR A 137 -8.61 -2.98 1.81
N ILE A 138 -8.59 -1.69 1.49
CA ILE A 138 -8.18 -0.66 2.46
C ILE A 138 -9.12 -0.70 3.65
N GLU A 139 -10.43 -0.74 3.43
CA GLU A 139 -11.47 -0.74 4.45
C GLU A 139 -11.30 -1.91 5.44
N GLU A 140 -11.14 -3.14 4.93
CA GLU A 140 -10.89 -4.33 5.75
C GLU A 140 -9.62 -4.21 6.59
N SER A 141 -8.59 -3.57 6.07
CA SER A 141 -7.34 -3.37 6.79
C SER A 141 -7.42 -2.27 7.84
N LEU A 142 -8.24 -1.21 7.63
CA LEU A 142 -8.45 -0.14 8.61
C LEU A 142 -9.04 -0.69 9.91
N ASP A 143 -10.01 -1.64 9.81
CA ASP A 143 -10.58 -2.31 10.97
C ASP A 143 -9.55 -3.07 11.80
N LEU A 144 -8.51 -3.60 11.17
CA LEU A 144 -7.45 -4.36 11.85
C LEU A 144 -6.38 -3.44 12.45
N ILE A 145 -6.06 -2.33 11.76
CA ILE A 145 -5.02 -1.39 12.18
C ILE A 145 -5.44 -0.55 13.38
N PHE A 146 -6.72 -0.16 13.44
CA PHE A 146 -7.23 0.84 14.40
C PHE A 146 -8.24 0.29 15.42
N ARG A 147 -8.21 -1.02 15.63
CA ARG A 147 -8.92 -1.67 16.75
C ARG A 147 -8.36 -1.26 18.09
#